data_a6ac7a5f27ea15349124d660ae627bf6
#
_entry.id   a6ac7a5f27ea15349124d660ae627bf6
#
_cell.length_a   1.000
_cell.length_b   1.000
_cell.length_c   1.000
_cell.angle_alpha   90.00
_cell.angle_beta   90.00
_cell.angle_gamma   90.00
#
_symmetry.space_group_name_H-M   'P 1'
#
loop_
_entity.id
_entity.type
_entity.pdbx_description
1 polymer ?
#
loop_
_entity_poly.entity_id
_entity_poly.type
_entity_poly.pdbx_seq_one_letter_code
_entity_poly.pdbx_strand_id
1 'polypeptide(L)'
;MRVLILTLAVATAAALAAGAGGTPTPRLEAPTPADLAYSGPIRDSAVSTRTVQASAFWGGTYTASTGEPVMIFASTAYPVDDAVAQRWAEFAASLVHGAELTRVRIYLVPPREIRGTCGFSALACYDAAHAALYAPGQDNEGDPPAESIVAHEYGHHIAANRANNPWRAIDYGTKRWSTASHVCLRTESGVLSPGNETDSYRRNPGEGFAEAYRVLNERKLGRTETPWDIVDQLLYPDEAALAALEQDVLNPWAAAQILRYTGSGASRTYTVATPLDGTVRATLRGKGTVAILRSTGTRLAGGRATASATVCGLRTVRVRVTRPVSVAKTAFALTVTRP
;
A
#
# COMPACT_ATOMS: atom_id res chain seq x y z
N MET A 1 23.07 38.50 82.35
CA MET A 1 21.75 38.55 81.73
C MET A 1 21.90 38.10 80.28
N ARG A 2 21.47 36.86 79.97
CA ARG A 2 21.41 36.36 78.61
C ARG A 2 19.93 36.23 78.24
N VAL A 3 19.50 36.96 77.21
CA VAL A 3 18.14 36.89 76.67
C VAL A 3 18.12 35.78 75.59
N LEU A 4 17.25 34.83 75.86
CA LEU A 4 17.00 33.73 74.92
C LEU A 4 15.86 34.14 74.00
N ILE A 5 16.10 34.27 72.70
CA ILE A 5 15.08 34.53 71.70
C ILE A 5 14.61 33.17 71.15
N LEU A 6 13.35 32.85 71.41
CA LEU A 6 12.69 31.66 70.88
C LEU A 6 12.07 32.00 69.52
N THR A 7 12.62 31.43 68.42
CA THR A 7 12.02 31.57 67.07
C THR A 7 11.02 30.44 66.87
N LEU A 8 9.78 30.80 66.72
CA LEU A 8 8.65 29.88 66.37
C LEU A 8 8.66 29.66 64.87
N ALA A 9 8.99 28.41 64.41
CA ALA A 9 8.86 28.01 63.01
C ALA A 9 7.44 27.57 62.75
N VAL A 10 6.73 28.35 61.93
CA VAL A 10 5.41 27.98 61.40
C VAL A 10 5.63 27.12 60.16
N ALA A 11 5.35 25.81 60.26
CA ALA A 11 5.35 24.88 59.13
C ALA A 11 4.03 25.03 58.36
N THR A 12 4.01 25.68 57.23
CA THR A 12 2.90 25.67 56.28
C THR A 12 2.93 24.38 55.49
N ALA A 13 2.03 23.44 55.78
CA ALA A 13 1.78 22.28 54.98
C ALA A 13 1.05 22.69 53.71
N ALA A 14 1.76 22.72 52.57
CA ALA A 14 1.16 22.82 51.26
C ALA A 14 0.54 21.47 50.89
N ALA A 15 -0.78 21.39 50.93
CA ALA A 15 -1.52 20.27 50.38
C ALA A 15 -1.39 20.30 48.85
N LEU A 16 -0.57 19.40 48.28
CA LEU A 16 -0.56 19.07 46.86
C LEU A 16 -1.89 18.38 46.56
N ALA A 17 -2.84 19.11 45.99
CA ALA A 17 -3.99 18.54 45.33
C ALA A 17 -3.45 17.81 44.10
N ALA A 18 -3.29 16.49 44.21
CA ALA A 18 -3.11 15.60 43.02
C ALA A 18 -4.40 15.71 42.21
N GLY A 19 -4.39 16.56 41.20
CA GLY A 19 -5.42 16.55 40.17
C GLY A 19 -5.44 15.17 39.56
N ALA A 20 -6.51 14.40 39.77
CA ALA A 20 -6.78 13.19 39.04
C ALA A 20 -6.92 13.60 37.56
N GLY A 21 -5.84 13.46 36.82
CA GLY A 21 -5.83 13.52 35.37
C GLY A 21 -6.70 12.40 34.83
N GLY A 22 -8.00 12.67 34.71
CA GLY A 22 -8.89 11.76 34.01
C GLY A 22 -8.39 11.61 32.58
N THR A 23 -8.27 10.37 32.12
CA THR A 23 -8.00 10.10 30.72
C THR A 23 -9.04 10.84 29.88
N PRO A 24 -8.64 11.65 28.88
CA PRO A 24 -9.60 12.39 28.07
C PRO A 24 -10.64 11.42 27.48
N THR A 25 -11.90 11.79 27.52
CA THR A 25 -12.98 10.99 26.92
C THR A 25 -12.76 11.00 25.40
N PRO A 26 -12.72 9.83 24.73
CA PRO A 26 -12.56 9.75 23.30
C PRO A 26 -13.65 10.58 22.59
N ARG A 27 -13.26 11.37 21.60
CA ARG A 27 -14.16 12.17 20.78
C ARG A 27 -13.82 11.98 19.31
N LEU A 28 -14.85 11.71 18.50
CA LEU A 28 -14.67 11.69 17.05
C LEU A 28 -14.41 13.13 16.57
N GLU A 29 -13.32 13.32 15.85
CA GLU A 29 -12.91 14.61 15.31
C GLU A 29 -13.05 14.62 13.80
N ALA A 30 -13.31 15.79 13.24
CA ALA A 30 -13.30 15.96 11.79
C ALA A 30 -11.87 15.96 11.29
N PRO A 31 -11.57 15.40 10.07
CA PRO A 31 -10.27 15.54 9.47
C PRO A 31 -9.96 17.02 9.28
N THR A 32 -8.81 17.45 9.80
CA THR A 32 -8.34 18.83 9.66
C THR A 32 -7.22 18.89 8.63
N PRO A 33 -7.09 19.98 7.86
CA PRO A 33 -5.89 20.21 7.08
C PRO A 33 -4.69 20.22 8.01
N ALA A 34 -3.73 19.33 7.77
CA ALA A 34 -2.60 19.16 8.67
C ALA A 34 -1.59 20.30 8.52
N ASP A 35 -1.60 21.24 9.46
CA ASP A 35 -0.49 22.14 9.75
C ASP A 35 0.41 21.60 10.89
N LEU A 36 0.12 20.37 11.35
CA LEU A 36 0.84 19.75 12.45
C LEU A 36 2.09 19.03 11.93
N ALA A 37 3.25 19.53 12.32
CA ALA A 37 4.51 18.83 12.11
C ALA A 37 4.57 17.58 13.00
N TYR A 38 4.24 16.44 12.43
CA TYR A 38 4.47 15.14 13.04
C TYR A 38 5.89 14.65 12.74
N SER A 39 6.56 14.06 13.71
CA SER A 39 7.97 13.61 13.59
C SER A 39 8.20 12.14 13.93
N GLY A 40 7.16 11.36 14.18
CA GLY A 40 7.26 9.94 14.53
C GLY A 40 6.80 8.98 13.44
N PRO A 41 7.13 7.68 13.54
CA PRO A 41 6.73 6.68 12.54
C PRO A 41 5.26 6.31 12.68
N ILE A 42 4.57 6.15 11.54
CA ILE A 42 3.31 5.40 11.47
C ILE A 42 3.68 3.92 11.70
N ARG A 43 2.94 3.24 12.54
CA ARG A 43 3.13 1.80 12.78
C ARG A 43 1.87 1.07 12.39
N ASP A 44 1.99 0.24 11.39
CA ASP A 44 0.95 -0.67 10.97
C ASP A 44 1.26 -2.10 11.45
N SER A 45 0.27 -2.97 11.46
CA SER A 45 0.42 -4.39 11.78
C SER A 45 -0.56 -5.22 10.96
N ALA A 46 -0.13 -6.38 10.50
CA ALA A 46 -1.04 -7.36 9.94
C ALA A 46 -2.16 -7.71 10.95
N VAL A 47 -3.38 -7.77 10.46
CA VAL A 47 -4.55 -8.11 11.29
C VAL A 47 -4.33 -9.45 11.98
N SER A 48 -4.28 -9.43 13.31
CA SER A 48 -4.36 -10.65 14.09
C SER A 48 -5.76 -11.24 13.95
N THR A 49 -5.88 -12.50 13.57
CA THR A 49 -7.14 -13.25 13.44
C THR A 49 -7.85 -13.50 14.79
N ARG A 50 -7.54 -12.73 15.81
CA ARG A 50 -8.28 -12.78 17.07
C ARG A 50 -9.69 -12.26 16.82
N THR A 51 -10.67 -13.05 17.23
CA THR A 51 -12.08 -12.70 17.26
C THR A 51 -12.25 -11.30 17.85
N VAL A 52 -12.60 -10.35 16.98
CA VAL A 52 -12.95 -9.00 17.40
C VAL A 52 -14.12 -9.15 18.35
N GLN A 53 -13.94 -8.80 19.61
CA GLN A 53 -15.05 -8.63 20.53
C GLN A 53 -15.92 -7.55 19.87
N ALA A 54 -17.16 -7.87 19.54
CA ALA A 54 -18.02 -7.02 18.73
C ALA A 54 -18.15 -5.66 19.42
N SER A 55 -17.29 -4.73 19.03
CA SER A 55 -17.46 -3.32 19.37
C SER A 55 -18.78 -2.88 18.72
N ALA A 56 -19.65 -2.25 19.47
CA ALA A 56 -20.84 -1.65 18.89
C ALA A 56 -20.38 -0.42 18.08
N PHE A 57 -20.91 -0.29 16.87
CA PHE A 57 -20.62 0.84 15.99
C PHE A 57 -21.90 1.61 15.69
N TRP A 58 -21.76 2.89 15.45
CA TRP A 58 -22.76 3.75 14.85
C TRP A 58 -22.25 4.29 13.52
N GLY A 59 -23.10 4.95 12.75
CA GLY A 59 -22.78 5.44 11.40
C GLY A 59 -23.40 4.54 10.32
N GLY A 60 -22.88 4.61 9.11
CA GLY A 60 -23.44 3.93 7.97
C GLY A 60 -22.85 4.42 6.65
N THR A 61 -23.69 4.48 5.60
CA THR A 61 -23.30 5.02 4.30
C THR A 61 -23.62 6.51 4.23
N TYR A 62 -22.61 7.31 3.91
CA TYR A 62 -22.71 8.75 3.70
C TYR A 62 -22.42 9.05 2.23
N THR A 63 -23.18 9.95 1.63
CA THR A 63 -22.93 10.38 0.25
C THR A 63 -22.00 11.59 0.25
N ALA A 64 -20.84 11.45 -0.32
CA ALA A 64 -19.90 12.56 -0.48
C ALA A 64 -20.44 13.60 -1.48
N SER A 65 -19.90 14.82 -1.44
CA SER A 65 -20.27 15.90 -2.36
C SER A 65 -20.03 15.57 -3.83
N THR A 66 -19.11 14.64 -4.11
CA THR A 66 -18.84 14.04 -5.43
C THR A 66 -19.93 13.06 -5.89
N GLY A 67 -20.89 12.71 -5.00
CA GLY A 67 -21.99 11.78 -5.26
C GLY A 67 -21.70 10.31 -4.93
N GLU A 68 -20.51 9.97 -4.45
CA GLU A 68 -20.11 8.60 -4.14
C GLU A 68 -20.56 8.19 -2.74
N PRO A 69 -21.08 6.97 -2.56
CA PRO A 69 -21.39 6.42 -1.25
C PRO A 69 -20.10 5.94 -0.56
N VAL A 70 -19.86 6.39 0.64
CA VAL A 70 -18.73 6.02 1.49
C VAL A 70 -19.25 5.44 2.81
N MET A 71 -18.73 4.29 3.22
CA MET A 71 -19.15 3.62 4.45
C MET A 71 -18.25 4.04 5.62
N ILE A 72 -18.78 4.84 6.54
CA ILE A 72 -18.10 5.28 7.76
C ILE A 72 -18.82 4.69 8.97
N PHE A 73 -18.09 4.02 9.82
CA PHE A 73 -18.54 3.47 11.08
C PHE A 73 -17.65 4.00 12.20
N ALA A 74 -18.23 4.46 13.27
CA ALA A 74 -17.48 4.93 14.44
C ALA A 74 -17.83 4.07 15.68
N SER A 75 -16.82 3.78 16.49
CA SER A 75 -17.03 3.09 17.76
C SER A 75 -18.01 3.84 18.66
N THR A 76 -18.85 3.11 19.41
CA THR A 76 -19.72 3.70 20.44
C THR A 76 -18.94 4.31 21.60
N ALA A 77 -17.62 4.17 21.67
CA ALA A 77 -16.77 4.93 22.57
C ALA A 77 -16.75 6.43 22.21
N TYR A 78 -17.04 6.77 20.95
CA TYR A 78 -17.26 8.14 20.51
C TYR A 78 -18.74 8.50 20.61
N PRO A 79 -19.10 9.71 21.06
CA PRO A 79 -20.46 10.22 20.94
C PRO A 79 -20.92 10.22 19.48
N VAL A 80 -22.21 9.96 19.24
CA VAL A 80 -22.79 10.00 17.90
C VAL A 80 -22.70 11.43 17.34
N ASP A 81 -22.06 11.56 16.17
CA ASP A 81 -21.92 12.82 15.43
C ASP A 81 -21.88 12.54 13.92
N ASP A 82 -23.07 12.49 13.31
CA ASP A 82 -23.20 12.24 11.86
C ASP A 82 -22.53 13.33 11.00
N ALA A 83 -22.43 14.57 11.51
CA ALA A 83 -21.78 15.64 10.78
C ALA A 83 -20.25 15.41 10.68
N VAL A 84 -19.65 14.86 11.75
CA VAL A 84 -18.23 14.46 11.72
C VAL A 84 -18.04 13.23 10.82
N ALA A 85 -18.90 12.23 10.90
CA ALA A 85 -18.84 11.06 10.00
C ALA A 85 -18.99 11.47 8.53
N GLN A 86 -19.88 12.42 8.20
CA GLN A 86 -19.98 12.98 6.85
C GLN A 86 -18.66 13.63 6.39
N ARG A 87 -17.97 14.38 7.26
CA ARG A 87 -16.66 14.98 6.91
C ARG A 87 -15.58 13.93 6.64
N TRP A 88 -15.60 12.80 7.35
CA TRP A 88 -14.72 11.66 7.06
C TRP A 88 -15.05 11.03 5.71
N ALA A 89 -16.32 10.94 5.33
CA ALA A 89 -16.72 10.48 3.99
C ALA A 89 -16.23 11.44 2.90
N GLU A 90 -16.34 12.76 3.10
CA GLU A 90 -15.77 13.78 2.20
C GLU A 90 -14.26 13.66 2.09
N PHE A 91 -13.57 13.45 3.22
CA PHE A 91 -12.12 13.22 3.18
C PHE A 91 -11.76 11.96 2.36
N ALA A 92 -12.40 10.83 2.61
CA ALA A 92 -12.13 9.60 1.87
C ALA A 92 -12.39 9.77 0.36
N ALA A 93 -13.46 10.48 -0.02
CA ALA A 93 -13.78 10.79 -1.41
C ALA A 93 -12.82 11.84 -2.04
N SER A 94 -12.08 12.60 -1.24
CA SER A 94 -11.07 13.54 -1.75
C SER A 94 -9.72 12.87 -2.07
N LEU A 95 -9.50 11.64 -1.58
CA LEU A 95 -8.30 10.87 -1.93
C LEU A 95 -8.36 10.42 -3.40
N VAL A 96 -7.21 10.17 -4.00
CA VAL A 96 -7.14 9.59 -5.36
C VAL A 96 -7.66 8.16 -5.31
N HIS A 97 -8.79 7.87 -5.93
CA HIS A 97 -9.47 6.58 -5.85
C HIS A 97 -10.10 6.16 -7.19
N GLY A 98 -10.55 4.93 -7.27
CA GLY A 98 -11.42 4.41 -8.31
C GLY A 98 -12.73 3.86 -7.70
N ALA A 99 -13.35 2.91 -8.38
CA ALA A 99 -14.62 2.32 -7.92
C ALA A 99 -14.52 1.50 -6.61
N GLU A 100 -13.32 1.23 -6.10
CA GLU A 100 -13.11 0.52 -4.83
C GLU A 100 -13.55 1.34 -3.61
N LEU A 101 -13.63 2.68 -3.70
CA LEU A 101 -14.11 3.54 -2.62
C LEU A 101 -15.47 3.08 -2.06
N THR A 102 -16.37 2.66 -2.93
CA THR A 102 -17.72 2.22 -2.51
C THR A 102 -17.74 0.86 -1.80
N ARG A 103 -16.60 0.18 -1.69
CA ARG A 103 -16.47 -1.15 -1.09
C ARG A 103 -15.74 -1.16 0.23
N VAL A 104 -14.98 -0.10 0.54
CA VAL A 104 -14.27 -0.01 1.81
C VAL A 104 -15.22 0.32 2.95
N ARG A 105 -15.00 -0.33 4.10
CA ARG A 105 -15.61 0.03 5.38
C ARG A 105 -14.57 0.70 6.24
N ILE A 106 -14.76 1.97 6.55
CA ILE A 106 -13.84 2.75 7.38
C ILE A 106 -14.37 2.74 8.80
N TYR A 107 -13.65 2.09 9.71
CA TYR A 107 -13.96 2.02 11.12
C TYR A 107 -13.07 3.00 11.88
N LEU A 108 -13.68 4.05 12.42
CA LEU A 108 -13.02 5.03 13.26
C LEU A 108 -13.14 4.59 14.72
N VAL A 109 -12.02 4.26 15.34
CA VAL A 109 -11.99 3.62 16.65
C VAL A 109 -10.89 4.24 17.54
N PRO A 110 -11.08 4.27 18.87
CA PRO A 110 -10.01 4.76 19.75
C PRO A 110 -8.81 3.81 19.78
N PRO A 111 -7.61 4.29 20.12
CA PRO A 111 -6.36 3.49 20.08
C PRO A 111 -6.43 2.18 20.86
N ARG A 112 -7.23 2.12 21.92
CA ARG A 112 -7.41 0.88 22.70
C ARG A 112 -8.09 -0.22 21.87
N GLU A 113 -9.07 0.13 21.05
CA GLU A 113 -9.79 -0.82 20.21
C GLU A 113 -8.94 -1.23 19.01
N ILE A 114 -8.15 -0.31 18.44
CA ILE A 114 -7.15 -0.62 17.41
C ILE A 114 -6.20 -1.70 17.91
N ARG A 115 -5.62 -1.53 19.10
CA ARG A 115 -4.72 -2.52 19.69
C ARG A 115 -5.39 -3.88 19.93
N GLY A 116 -6.67 -3.89 20.22
CA GLY A 116 -7.46 -5.11 20.36
C GLY A 116 -7.70 -5.86 19.05
N THR A 117 -7.85 -5.12 17.95
CA THR A 117 -8.18 -5.65 16.62
C THR A 117 -6.91 -5.91 15.78
N CYS A 118 -6.03 -4.95 15.70
CA CYS A 118 -4.88 -4.93 14.80
C CYS A 118 -3.58 -5.45 15.44
N GLY A 119 -3.49 -5.43 16.77
CA GLY A 119 -2.29 -5.83 17.49
C GLY A 119 -1.75 -4.72 18.41
N PHE A 120 -0.96 -5.11 19.41
CA PHE A 120 -0.59 -4.22 20.52
C PHE A 120 0.16 -2.95 20.09
N SER A 121 0.98 -3.01 19.05
CA SER A 121 1.79 -1.89 18.57
C SER A 121 1.17 -1.14 17.39
N ALA A 122 0.01 -1.59 16.86
CA ALA A 122 -0.60 -0.99 15.69
C ALA A 122 -1.23 0.38 16.02
N LEU A 123 -1.08 1.32 15.10
CA LEU A 123 -1.83 2.59 15.07
C LEU A 123 -3.10 2.47 14.22
N ALA A 124 -3.11 1.53 13.26
CA ALA A 124 -4.21 1.23 12.38
C ALA A 124 -4.02 -0.16 11.76
N CYS A 125 -4.94 -0.62 10.94
CA CYS A 125 -4.73 -1.76 10.04
C CYS A 125 -5.81 -1.86 8.98
N TYR A 126 -5.46 -2.54 7.86
CA TYR A 126 -6.40 -2.90 6.81
C TYR A 126 -6.64 -4.42 6.76
N ASP A 127 -7.91 -4.82 6.81
CA ASP A 127 -8.35 -6.21 6.61
C ASP A 127 -8.80 -6.42 5.17
N ALA A 128 -7.94 -7.02 4.35
CA ALA A 128 -8.21 -7.28 2.94
C ALA A 128 -9.37 -8.27 2.72
N ALA A 129 -9.62 -9.20 3.66
CA ALA A 129 -10.68 -10.19 3.52
C ALA A 129 -12.08 -9.56 3.64
N HIS A 130 -12.20 -8.50 4.42
CA HIS A 130 -13.47 -7.82 4.68
C HIS A 130 -13.55 -6.44 4.05
N ALA A 131 -12.50 -5.98 3.35
CA ALA A 131 -12.34 -4.61 2.85
C ALA A 131 -12.60 -3.58 3.97
N ALA A 132 -12.03 -3.82 5.15
CA ALA A 132 -12.23 -3.04 6.36
C ALA A 132 -10.93 -2.38 6.78
N LEU A 133 -11.01 -1.09 7.06
CA LEU A 133 -9.93 -0.25 7.54
C LEU A 133 -10.28 0.17 8.98
N TYR A 134 -9.35 -0.01 9.91
CA TYR A 134 -9.48 0.42 11.30
C TYR A 134 -8.43 1.47 11.59
N ALA A 135 -8.87 2.69 11.92
CA ALA A 135 -7.98 3.82 12.15
C ALA A 135 -8.50 4.72 13.29
N PRO A 136 -7.66 5.59 13.87
CA PRO A 136 -8.13 6.54 14.87
C PRO A 136 -9.15 7.52 14.28
N GLY A 137 -10.19 7.83 15.05
CA GLY A 137 -11.18 8.84 14.69
C GLY A 137 -10.85 10.23 15.23
N GLN A 138 -9.67 10.42 15.79
CA GLN A 138 -9.16 11.67 16.34
C GLN A 138 -7.63 11.67 16.30
N ASP A 139 -7.03 12.84 16.29
CA ASP A 139 -5.59 12.98 16.48
C ASP A 139 -5.21 12.61 17.92
N ASN A 140 -4.08 11.96 18.07
CA ASN A 140 -3.53 11.60 19.36
C ASN A 140 -2.13 12.22 19.50
N GLU A 141 -1.80 12.66 20.71
CA GLU A 141 -0.47 13.21 20.98
C GLU A 141 0.64 12.21 20.68
N GLY A 142 1.60 12.59 19.86
CA GLY A 142 2.73 11.77 19.47
C GLY A 142 2.47 10.80 18.30
N ASP A 143 1.24 10.74 17.79
CA ASP A 143 0.89 9.97 16.59
C ASP A 143 0.81 10.86 15.33
N PRO A 144 0.89 10.31 14.11
CA PRO A 144 0.56 11.04 12.88
C PRO A 144 -0.89 11.53 12.91
N PRO A 145 -1.22 12.57 12.10
CA PRO A 145 -2.61 12.96 11.92
C PRO A 145 -3.49 11.78 11.51
N ALA A 146 -4.69 11.69 12.06
CA ALA A 146 -5.61 10.58 11.81
C ALA A 146 -5.93 10.40 10.32
N GLU A 147 -6.05 11.51 9.56
CA GLU A 147 -6.24 11.44 8.11
C GLU A 147 -5.04 10.89 7.37
N SER A 148 -3.80 11.14 7.81
CA SER A 148 -2.60 10.55 7.21
C SER A 148 -2.58 9.04 7.43
N ILE A 149 -2.98 8.59 8.62
CA ILE A 149 -3.14 7.17 8.95
C ILE A 149 -4.24 6.54 8.08
N VAL A 150 -5.41 7.18 7.96
CA VAL A 150 -6.50 6.68 7.09
C VAL A 150 -6.05 6.63 5.63
N ALA A 151 -5.30 7.62 5.14
CA ALA A 151 -4.79 7.61 3.77
C ALA A 151 -3.80 6.46 3.54
N HIS A 152 -2.93 6.15 4.51
CA HIS A 152 -2.03 5.00 4.45
C HIS A 152 -2.82 3.68 4.35
N GLU A 153 -3.76 3.43 5.27
CA GLU A 153 -4.58 2.22 5.27
C GLU A 153 -5.43 2.09 4.00
N TYR A 154 -5.91 3.21 3.47
CA TYR A 154 -6.60 3.22 2.20
C TYR A 154 -5.67 2.85 1.03
N GLY A 155 -4.37 3.12 1.12
CA GLY A 155 -3.35 2.62 0.19
C GLY A 155 -3.34 1.09 0.11
N HIS A 156 -3.45 0.39 1.25
CA HIS A 156 -3.61 -1.08 1.26
C HIS A 156 -4.92 -1.51 0.61
N HIS A 157 -6.01 -0.77 0.81
CA HIS A 157 -7.27 -1.04 0.12
C HIS A 157 -7.15 -0.90 -1.39
N ILE A 158 -6.46 0.14 -1.87
CA ILE A 158 -6.12 0.28 -3.30
C ILE A 158 -5.35 -0.95 -3.78
N ALA A 159 -4.26 -1.32 -3.12
CA ALA A 159 -3.43 -2.46 -3.51
C ALA A 159 -4.23 -3.77 -3.56
N ALA A 160 -5.09 -4.03 -2.55
CA ALA A 160 -5.94 -5.21 -2.51
C ALA A 160 -6.93 -5.31 -3.70
N ASN A 161 -7.27 -4.16 -4.31
CA ASN A 161 -8.20 -4.06 -5.44
C ASN A 161 -7.49 -3.89 -6.80
N ARG A 162 -6.19 -4.16 -6.88
CA ARG A 162 -5.37 -4.06 -8.11
C ARG A 162 -4.67 -5.36 -8.44
N ALA A 163 -4.41 -5.56 -9.72
CA ALA A 163 -3.64 -6.71 -10.20
C ALA A 163 -2.17 -6.33 -10.41
N ASN A 164 -1.26 -7.21 -9.99
CA ASN A 164 0.18 -7.11 -10.26
C ASN A 164 0.80 -8.46 -10.63
N ASN A 165 0.13 -9.30 -11.41
CA ASN A 165 0.63 -10.62 -11.76
C ASN A 165 2.10 -10.60 -12.28
N PRO A 166 2.97 -11.55 -11.79
CA PRO A 166 2.64 -12.76 -11.05
C PRO A 166 2.53 -12.60 -9.53
N TRP A 167 2.73 -11.42 -9.00
CA TRP A 167 2.73 -11.13 -7.57
C TRP A 167 1.36 -10.62 -7.09
N ARG A 168 1.14 -10.66 -5.79
CA ARG A 168 -0.01 -10.00 -5.16
C ARG A 168 0.30 -8.52 -5.01
N ALA A 169 -0.63 -7.64 -5.41
CA ALA A 169 -0.38 -6.21 -5.30
C ALA A 169 -0.35 -5.73 -3.84
N ILE A 170 -1.03 -6.40 -2.93
CA ILE A 170 -0.97 -6.08 -1.49
C ILE A 170 0.46 -6.25 -0.92
N ASP A 171 1.23 -7.19 -1.46
CA ASP A 171 2.59 -7.48 -0.99
C ASP A 171 3.66 -6.70 -1.78
N TYR A 172 3.41 -6.38 -3.06
CA TYR A 172 4.40 -5.81 -3.99
C TYR A 172 4.07 -4.39 -4.45
N GLY A 173 2.95 -3.82 -4.02
CA GLY A 173 2.39 -2.61 -4.63
C GLY A 173 1.75 -2.88 -5.99
N THR A 174 1.17 -1.86 -6.60
CA THR A 174 0.49 -1.95 -7.90
C THR A 174 1.47 -2.07 -9.06
N LYS A 175 1.00 -2.46 -10.24
CA LYS A 175 1.84 -2.90 -11.37
C LYS A 175 2.87 -1.88 -11.86
N ARG A 176 2.43 -0.66 -12.14
CA ARG A 176 3.31 0.40 -12.67
C ARG A 176 4.19 0.97 -11.57
N TRP A 177 3.61 1.20 -10.38
CA TRP A 177 4.36 1.68 -9.23
C TRP A 177 5.48 0.70 -8.85
N SER A 178 5.19 -0.59 -8.72
CA SER A 178 6.20 -1.59 -8.36
C SER A 178 7.32 -1.69 -9.40
N THR A 179 6.97 -1.44 -10.68
CA THR A 179 7.96 -1.37 -11.77
C THR A 179 8.83 -0.12 -11.67
N ALA A 180 8.23 1.06 -11.42
CA ALA A 180 8.94 2.33 -11.27
C ALA A 180 9.84 2.32 -10.03
N SER A 181 9.36 1.79 -8.92
CA SER A 181 10.10 1.63 -7.66
C SER A 181 11.07 0.43 -7.65
N HIS A 182 11.25 -0.26 -8.79
CA HIS A 182 12.16 -1.40 -8.94
C HIS A 182 11.94 -2.55 -7.93
N VAL A 183 10.71 -2.74 -7.45
CA VAL A 183 10.38 -3.71 -6.40
C VAL A 183 10.86 -5.11 -6.76
N CYS A 184 10.55 -5.57 -7.98
CA CYS A 184 10.95 -6.90 -8.44
C CYS A 184 12.49 -7.12 -8.37
N LEU A 185 13.27 -6.18 -8.90
CA LEU A 185 14.73 -6.28 -8.93
C LEU A 185 15.32 -6.24 -7.52
N ARG A 186 14.81 -5.36 -6.67
CA ARG A 186 15.26 -5.21 -5.27
C ARG A 186 14.89 -6.44 -4.43
N THR A 187 13.75 -7.08 -4.71
CA THR A 187 13.36 -8.35 -4.07
C THR A 187 14.26 -9.50 -4.51
N GLU A 188 14.55 -9.62 -5.83
CA GLU A 188 15.47 -10.65 -6.34
C GLU A 188 16.89 -10.51 -5.75
N SER A 189 17.32 -9.30 -5.41
CA SER A 189 18.62 -9.03 -4.77
C SER A 189 18.59 -9.15 -3.23
N GLY A 190 17.45 -9.49 -2.63
CA GLY A 190 17.31 -9.64 -1.18
C GLY A 190 17.25 -8.31 -0.40
N VAL A 191 17.06 -7.19 -1.10
CA VAL A 191 16.95 -5.86 -0.48
C VAL A 191 15.56 -5.63 0.10
N LEU A 192 14.49 -6.07 -0.60
CA LEU A 192 13.11 -5.95 -0.15
C LEU A 192 12.55 -7.30 0.28
N SER A 193 11.56 -7.28 1.16
CA SER A 193 10.91 -8.44 1.78
C SER A 193 9.38 -8.34 1.66
N PRO A 194 8.79 -8.61 0.46
CA PRO A 194 7.36 -8.47 0.25
C PRO A 194 6.51 -9.31 1.20
N GLY A 195 5.45 -8.72 1.75
CA GLY A 195 4.53 -9.35 2.68
C GLY A 195 5.13 -9.69 4.04
N ASN A 196 6.28 -9.10 4.40
CA ASN A 196 6.87 -9.29 5.73
C ASN A 196 6.36 -8.20 6.68
N GLU A 197 5.50 -8.62 7.63
CA GLU A 197 4.87 -7.76 8.64
C GLU A 197 5.60 -7.84 10.00
N THR A 198 6.83 -8.35 10.03
CA THR A 198 7.59 -8.56 11.27
C THR A 198 8.99 -7.97 11.20
N ASP A 199 10.02 -8.80 11.23
CA ASP A 199 11.44 -8.38 11.36
C ASP A 199 11.94 -7.51 10.19
N SER A 200 11.32 -7.63 9.03
CA SER A 200 11.69 -6.87 7.82
C SER A 200 10.58 -5.93 7.36
N TYR A 201 9.68 -5.54 8.25
CA TYR A 201 8.57 -4.62 7.98
C TYR A 201 9.01 -3.38 7.19
N ARG A 202 10.08 -2.71 7.61
CA ARG A 202 10.62 -1.53 6.92
C ARG A 202 11.01 -1.77 5.45
N ARG A 203 11.20 -3.04 5.05
CA ARG A 203 11.55 -3.47 3.69
C ARG A 203 10.38 -4.10 2.95
N ASN A 204 9.18 -4.04 3.53
CA ASN A 204 7.97 -4.52 2.89
C ASN A 204 7.49 -3.52 1.83
N PRO A 205 7.52 -3.86 0.53
CA PRO A 205 7.06 -2.93 -0.49
C PRO A 205 5.54 -2.75 -0.51
N GLY A 206 4.76 -3.60 0.16
CA GLY A 206 3.33 -3.37 0.41
C GLY A 206 3.13 -2.13 1.25
N GLU A 207 3.91 -2.00 2.35
CA GLU A 207 3.95 -0.83 3.21
C GLU A 207 4.48 0.41 2.47
N GLY A 208 5.56 0.20 1.67
CA GLY A 208 6.12 1.26 0.83
C GLY A 208 5.11 1.82 -0.17
N PHE A 209 4.22 0.97 -0.69
CA PHE A 209 3.13 1.41 -1.56
C PHE A 209 2.07 2.22 -0.82
N ALA A 210 1.64 1.76 0.37
CA ALA A 210 0.65 2.45 1.19
C ALA A 210 1.17 3.83 1.63
N GLU A 211 2.44 3.93 2.01
CA GLU A 211 3.09 5.19 2.33
C GLU A 211 3.24 6.10 1.10
N ALA A 212 3.61 5.57 -0.06
CA ALA A 212 3.66 6.35 -1.29
C ALA A 212 2.27 6.89 -1.69
N TYR A 213 1.21 6.12 -1.44
CA TYR A 213 -0.16 6.55 -1.66
C TYR A 213 -0.55 7.69 -0.70
N ARG A 214 -0.17 7.62 0.58
CA ARG A 214 -0.35 8.71 1.54
C ARG A 214 0.35 9.98 1.04
N VAL A 215 1.63 9.91 0.68
CA VAL A 215 2.42 11.04 0.15
C VAL A 215 1.77 11.65 -1.08
N LEU A 216 1.31 10.82 -2.04
CA LEU A 216 0.60 11.31 -3.22
C LEU A 216 -0.61 12.18 -2.83
N ASN A 217 -1.42 11.69 -1.89
CA ASN A 217 -2.64 12.38 -1.50
C ASN A 217 -2.37 13.64 -0.66
N GLU A 218 -1.41 13.61 0.26
CA GLU A 218 -0.99 14.79 1.00
C GLU A 218 -0.55 15.91 0.06
N ARG A 219 0.28 15.59 -0.95
CA ARG A 219 0.70 16.57 -1.97
C ARG A 219 -0.46 17.11 -2.79
N LYS A 220 -1.39 16.25 -3.23
CA LYS A 220 -2.54 16.67 -4.03
C LYS A 220 -3.52 17.54 -3.23
N LEU A 221 -3.65 17.30 -1.96
CA LEU A 221 -4.50 18.06 -1.05
C LEU A 221 -3.80 19.33 -0.51
N GLY A 222 -2.55 19.58 -0.90
CA GLY A 222 -1.76 20.72 -0.43
C GLY A 222 -1.41 20.65 1.05
N ARG A 223 -1.33 19.45 1.61
CA ARG A 223 -1.01 19.21 3.02
C ARG A 223 0.50 19.11 3.23
N THR A 224 0.94 19.38 4.45
CA THR A 224 2.30 19.08 4.87
C THR A 224 2.51 17.57 4.82
N GLU A 225 3.58 17.13 4.17
CA GLU A 225 3.92 15.71 4.08
C GLU A 225 4.32 15.18 5.47
N THR A 226 3.63 14.16 5.93
CA THR A 226 4.00 13.43 7.15
C THR A 226 5.36 12.74 6.92
N PRO A 227 6.30 12.75 7.89
CA PRO A 227 7.62 12.16 7.73
C PRO A 227 7.59 10.71 7.26
N TRP A 228 8.57 10.38 6.40
CA TRP A 228 8.76 9.02 5.84
C TRP A 228 9.62 8.19 6.79
N ASP A 229 9.01 7.59 7.82
CA ASP A 229 9.74 6.95 8.90
C ASP A 229 9.47 5.45 9.07
N ILE A 230 8.33 4.95 8.57
CA ILE A 230 7.93 3.55 8.81
C ILE A 230 8.60 2.56 7.87
N VAL A 231 8.94 2.96 6.66
CA VAL A 231 9.61 2.12 5.66
C VAL A 231 10.98 2.65 5.28
N ASP A 232 11.77 1.82 4.61
CA ASP A 232 13.10 2.18 4.16
C ASP A 232 13.04 3.33 3.14
N GLN A 233 13.99 4.26 3.26
CA GLN A 233 14.14 5.42 2.36
C GLN A 233 14.28 5.01 0.88
N LEU A 234 14.72 3.79 0.60
CA LEU A 234 14.78 3.24 -0.76
C LEU A 234 13.40 3.14 -1.44
N LEU A 235 12.31 3.13 -0.66
CA LEU A 235 10.94 3.06 -1.17
C LEU A 235 10.28 4.45 -1.27
N TYR A 236 10.97 5.52 -0.81
CA TYR A 236 10.45 6.88 -0.95
C TYR A 236 10.20 7.18 -2.43
N PRO A 237 8.99 7.63 -2.80
CA PRO A 237 8.60 7.76 -4.20
C PRO A 237 9.22 9.02 -4.85
N ASP A 238 9.84 8.84 -6.00
CA ASP A 238 10.11 9.96 -6.90
C ASP A 238 8.85 10.33 -7.72
N GLU A 239 8.93 11.39 -8.50
CA GLU A 239 7.81 11.86 -9.32
C GLU A 239 7.33 10.80 -10.33
N ALA A 240 8.23 9.96 -10.84
CA ALA A 240 7.86 8.89 -11.77
C ALA A 240 7.09 7.77 -11.06
N ALA A 241 7.48 7.44 -9.83
CA ALA A 241 6.77 6.47 -9.00
C ALA A 241 5.40 6.99 -8.58
N LEU A 242 5.27 8.26 -8.19
CA LEU A 242 3.99 8.89 -7.87
C LEU A 242 3.05 8.93 -9.08
N ALA A 243 3.55 9.32 -10.25
CA ALA A 243 2.75 9.30 -11.48
C ALA A 243 2.31 7.89 -11.88
N ALA A 244 3.17 6.89 -11.70
CA ALA A 244 2.86 5.49 -11.95
C ALA A 244 1.79 4.96 -10.97
N LEU A 245 1.88 5.35 -9.69
CA LEU A 245 0.90 5.04 -8.66
C LEU A 245 -0.45 5.63 -9.02
N GLU A 246 -0.52 6.93 -9.29
CA GLU A 246 -1.77 7.60 -9.67
C GLU A 246 -2.39 6.95 -10.92
N GLN A 247 -1.58 6.63 -11.91
CA GLN A 247 -2.04 5.92 -13.10
C GLN A 247 -2.63 4.55 -12.76
N ASP A 248 -2.04 3.81 -11.82
CA ASP A 248 -2.55 2.50 -11.41
C ASP A 248 -3.86 2.61 -10.60
N VAL A 249 -4.05 3.71 -9.87
CA VAL A 249 -5.32 3.96 -9.16
C VAL A 249 -6.42 4.30 -10.16
N LEU A 250 -6.20 5.27 -11.05
CA LEU A 250 -7.23 5.80 -11.96
C LEU A 250 -7.47 4.90 -13.18
N ASN A 251 -6.42 4.23 -13.67
CA ASN A 251 -6.45 3.35 -14.85
C ASN A 251 -5.75 2.03 -14.55
N PRO A 252 -6.38 1.12 -13.78
CA PRO A 252 -5.76 -0.12 -13.34
C PRO A 252 -5.18 -0.95 -14.47
N TRP A 253 -3.98 -1.52 -14.26
CA TRP A 253 -3.48 -2.55 -15.15
C TRP A 253 -4.38 -3.79 -15.07
N ALA A 254 -4.97 -4.17 -16.19
CA ALA A 254 -5.97 -5.24 -16.21
C ALA A 254 -5.39 -6.60 -16.59
N ALA A 255 -4.51 -6.65 -17.60
CA ALA A 255 -4.00 -7.91 -18.15
C ALA A 255 -2.71 -7.74 -18.94
N ALA A 256 -1.98 -8.85 -19.07
CA ALA A 256 -0.83 -8.97 -19.94
C ALA A 256 -1.22 -8.81 -21.43
N GLN A 257 -0.34 -8.18 -22.20
CA GLN A 257 -0.53 -7.97 -23.63
C GLN A 257 -0.12 -9.21 -24.42
N ILE A 258 -0.85 -9.50 -25.50
CA ILE A 258 -0.60 -10.64 -26.40
C ILE A 258 -0.08 -10.13 -27.74
N LEU A 259 1.15 -10.51 -28.06
CA LEU A 259 1.80 -10.25 -29.35
C LEU A 259 1.79 -11.53 -30.18
N ARG A 260 1.47 -11.43 -31.47
CA ARG A 260 1.44 -12.56 -32.40
C ARG A 260 2.42 -12.33 -33.54
N TYR A 261 3.22 -13.35 -33.81
CA TYR A 261 4.20 -13.36 -34.89
C TYR A 261 4.04 -14.61 -35.73
N THR A 262 4.32 -14.49 -37.00
CA THR A 262 4.47 -15.63 -37.94
C THR A 262 5.88 -15.60 -38.54
N GLY A 263 6.35 -16.72 -38.95
CA GLY A 263 7.66 -16.79 -39.56
C GLY A 263 7.98 -18.17 -40.18
N SER A 264 9.09 -18.24 -40.89
CA SER A 264 9.69 -19.46 -41.40
C SER A 264 11.20 -19.39 -41.23
N GLY A 265 11.94 -20.46 -41.53
CA GLY A 265 13.38 -20.55 -41.38
C GLY A 265 13.81 -21.44 -40.22
N ALA A 266 15.08 -21.78 -40.17
CA ALA A 266 15.68 -22.61 -39.12
C ALA A 266 15.85 -21.84 -37.80
N SER A 267 16.01 -20.53 -37.87
CA SER A 267 16.11 -19.65 -36.68
C SER A 267 15.49 -18.28 -36.96
N ARG A 268 14.73 -17.79 -36.03
CA ARG A 268 14.17 -16.42 -36.02
C ARG A 268 14.22 -15.83 -34.61
N THR A 269 14.56 -14.56 -34.55
CA THR A 269 14.60 -13.81 -33.27
C THR A 269 13.70 -12.58 -33.37
N TYR A 270 12.87 -12.36 -32.35
CA TYR A 270 11.97 -11.23 -32.21
C TYR A 270 12.37 -10.41 -30.99
N THR A 271 12.44 -9.10 -31.15
CA THR A 271 12.64 -8.17 -30.04
C THR A 271 11.29 -7.84 -29.45
N VAL A 272 11.15 -7.99 -28.15
CA VAL A 272 9.91 -7.76 -27.41
C VAL A 272 10.18 -6.73 -26.33
N ALA A 273 9.51 -5.57 -26.43
CA ALA A 273 9.54 -4.58 -25.36
C ALA A 273 8.80 -5.12 -24.13
N THR A 274 9.35 -4.88 -22.94
CA THR A 274 8.78 -5.27 -21.64
C THR A 274 8.71 -4.03 -20.74
N PRO A 275 7.71 -3.14 -20.97
CA PRO A 275 7.63 -1.87 -20.26
C PRO A 275 7.41 -2.04 -18.76
N LEU A 276 6.81 -3.15 -18.34
CA LEU A 276 6.51 -3.48 -16.96
C LEU A 276 7.23 -4.76 -16.52
N ASP A 277 7.51 -4.86 -15.24
CA ASP A 277 8.07 -6.07 -14.64
C ASP A 277 7.00 -7.17 -14.55
N GLY A 278 7.40 -8.44 -14.62
CA GLY A 278 6.49 -9.58 -14.54
C GLY A 278 6.86 -10.72 -15.44
N THR A 279 5.89 -11.56 -15.82
CA THR A 279 6.14 -12.77 -16.58
C THR A 279 6.01 -12.54 -18.09
N VAL A 280 7.07 -12.83 -18.83
CA VAL A 280 7.03 -13.00 -20.28
C VAL A 280 6.86 -14.48 -20.58
N ARG A 281 5.88 -14.83 -21.40
CA ARG A 281 5.64 -16.20 -21.87
C ARG A 281 5.61 -16.24 -23.38
N ALA A 282 6.37 -17.16 -23.97
CA ALA A 282 6.41 -17.40 -25.41
C ALA A 282 5.86 -18.79 -25.71
N THR A 283 4.92 -18.90 -26.64
CA THR A 283 4.30 -20.17 -27.07
C THR A 283 4.46 -20.34 -28.58
N LEU A 284 5.12 -21.42 -29.00
CA LEU A 284 5.37 -21.78 -30.39
C LEU A 284 4.33 -22.80 -30.85
N ARG A 285 3.65 -22.50 -31.93
CA ARG A 285 2.86 -23.47 -32.70
C ARG A 285 3.67 -23.92 -33.91
N GLY A 286 4.06 -25.19 -33.93
CA GLY A 286 4.94 -25.81 -34.95
C GLY A 286 6.10 -26.56 -34.31
N LYS A 287 6.86 -27.31 -35.15
CA LYS A 287 8.03 -28.06 -34.66
C LYS A 287 9.20 -27.11 -34.41
N GLY A 288 9.84 -27.23 -33.24
CA GLY A 288 11.00 -26.42 -32.87
C GLY A 288 11.08 -26.17 -31.37
N THR A 289 11.95 -25.26 -30.99
CA THR A 289 12.15 -24.78 -29.61
C THR A 289 12.00 -23.27 -29.56
N VAL A 290 11.63 -22.76 -28.41
CA VAL A 290 11.55 -21.32 -28.14
C VAL A 290 12.43 -20.99 -26.95
N ALA A 291 13.15 -19.87 -27.01
CA ALA A 291 13.96 -19.36 -25.90
C ALA A 291 13.69 -17.87 -25.68
N ILE A 292 13.62 -17.46 -24.42
CA ILE A 292 13.60 -16.06 -23.97
C ILE A 292 15.02 -15.70 -23.54
N LEU A 293 15.55 -14.62 -24.08
CA LEU A 293 16.93 -14.18 -23.90
C LEU A 293 16.96 -12.73 -23.42
N ARG A 294 17.96 -12.36 -22.64
CA ARG A 294 18.31 -10.95 -22.43
C ARG A 294 18.71 -10.30 -23.77
N SER A 295 18.72 -8.98 -23.83
CA SER A 295 19.24 -8.22 -25.00
C SER A 295 20.69 -8.62 -25.35
N THR A 296 21.51 -8.97 -24.35
CA THR A 296 22.88 -9.49 -24.50
C THR A 296 22.97 -10.88 -25.11
N GLY A 297 21.85 -11.62 -25.23
CA GLY A 297 21.82 -12.98 -25.73
C GLY A 297 21.83 -14.08 -24.66
N THR A 298 22.03 -13.74 -23.39
CA THR A 298 21.97 -14.68 -22.27
C THR A 298 20.57 -15.27 -22.14
N ARG A 299 20.48 -16.61 -22.04
CA ARG A 299 19.20 -17.32 -21.95
C ARG A 299 18.59 -17.17 -20.57
N LEU A 300 17.34 -16.71 -20.52
CA LEU A 300 16.51 -16.67 -19.32
C LEU A 300 15.66 -17.94 -19.17
N ALA A 301 15.05 -18.38 -20.25
CA ALA A 301 14.23 -19.60 -20.27
C ALA A 301 14.20 -20.22 -21.66
N GLY A 302 13.75 -21.48 -21.75
CA GLY A 302 13.52 -22.13 -23.04
C GLY A 302 12.82 -23.47 -22.91
N GLY A 303 12.18 -23.90 -24.02
CA GLY A 303 11.44 -25.15 -24.09
C GLY A 303 11.08 -25.53 -25.52
N ARG A 304 10.43 -26.70 -25.70
CA ARG A 304 10.00 -27.14 -27.03
C ARG A 304 8.85 -26.31 -27.59
N ALA A 305 7.75 -26.20 -26.87
CA ALA A 305 6.55 -25.47 -27.32
C ALA A 305 6.36 -24.16 -26.57
N THR A 306 6.85 -24.06 -25.31
CA THR A 306 6.68 -22.89 -24.45
C THR A 306 7.95 -22.57 -23.68
N ALA A 307 8.16 -21.28 -23.42
CA ALA A 307 9.15 -20.77 -22.47
C ALA A 307 8.48 -19.67 -21.63
N SER A 308 8.86 -19.55 -20.36
CA SER A 308 8.35 -18.52 -19.46
C SER A 308 9.49 -18.02 -18.58
N ALA A 309 9.62 -16.72 -18.44
CA ALA A 309 10.61 -16.07 -17.59
C ALA A 309 9.99 -14.86 -16.87
N THR A 310 10.30 -14.71 -15.60
CA THR A 310 10.08 -13.43 -14.89
C THR A 310 11.15 -12.44 -15.33
N VAL A 311 10.75 -11.22 -15.62
CA VAL A 311 11.64 -10.12 -16.04
C VAL A 311 11.51 -8.98 -15.03
N CYS A 312 12.63 -8.68 -14.37
CA CYS A 312 12.77 -7.60 -13.40
C CYS A 312 13.74 -6.56 -13.97
N GLY A 313 13.30 -5.32 -14.12
CA GLY A 313 14.13 -4.23 -14.66
C GLY A 313 14.52 -4.38 -16.14
N LEU A 314 14.15 -5.46 -16.81
CA LEU A 314 14.46 -5.67 -18.23
C LEU A 314 13.38 -5.01 -19.10
N ARG A 315 13.76 -3.95 -19.82
CA ARG A 315 12.83 -3.20 -20.69
C ARG A 315 12.72 -3.79 -22.10
N THR A 316 13.55 -4.77 -22.40
CA THR A 316 13.54 -5.51 -23.69
C THR A 316 14.07 -6.91 -23.48
N VAL A 317 13.41 -7.88 -24.07
CA VAL A 317 13.88 -9.27 -24.20
C VAL A 317 13.88 -9.68 -25.66
N ARG A 318 14.62 -10.75 -25.99
CA ARG A 318 14.64 -11.37 -27.30
C ARG A 318 13.99 -12.74 -27.21
N VAL A 319 13.04 -13.03 -28.08
CA VAL A 319 12.43 -14.36 -28.20
C VAL A 319 12.95 -15.03 -29.45
N ARG A 320 13.71 -16.13 -29.29
CA ARG A 320 14.30 -16.89 -30.38
C ARG A 320 13.56 -18.20 -30.58
N VAL A 321 13.13 -18.43 -31.81
CA VAL A 321 12.60 -19.71 -32.28
C VAL A 321 13.71 -20.43 -33.06
N THR A 322 13.97 -21.71 -32.73
CA THR A 322 14.92 -22.57 -33.44
C THR A 322 14.19 -23.83 -33.91
N ARG A 323 14.38 -24.22 -35.17
CA ARG A 323 13.63 -25.30 -35.81
C ARG A 323 14.57 -26.26 -36.53
N PRO A 324 14.22 -27.57 -36.62
CA PRO A 324 14.94 -28.50 -37.46
C PRO A 324 14.93 -28.05 -38.94
N VAL A 325 16.04 -28.29 -39.64
CA VAL A 325 16.18 -27.92 -41.07
C VAL A 325 15.08 -28.55 -41.93
N SER A 326 14.65 -29.77 -41.59
CA SER A 326 13.58 -30.50 -42.30
C SER A 326 12.23 -29.78 -42.33
N VAL A 327 11.97 -28.87 -41.40
CA VAL A 327 10.73 -28.07 -41.33
C VAL A 327 10.98 -26.57 -41.48
N ALA A 328 12.21 -26.16 -41.84
CA ALA A 328 12.54 -24.72 -41.91
C ALA A 328 11.71 -23.96 -42.95
N LYS A 329 11.30 -24.60 -44.03
CA LYS A 329 10.48 -23.99 -45.10
C LYS A 329 9.00 -23.83 -44.72
N THR A 330 8.49 -24.53 -43.69
CA THR A 330 7.11 -24.42 -43.26
C THR A 330 6.91 -23.19 -42.34
N ALA A 331 5.71 -22.62 -42.32
CA ALA A 331 5.40 -21.54 -41.41
C ALA A 331 5.28 -22.05 -39.96
N PHE A 332 5.52 -21.16 -39.01
CA PHE A 332 5.18 -21.32 -37.61
C PHE A 332 4.43 -20.09 -37.09
N ALA A 333 3.69 -20.23 -36.00
CA ALA A 333 3.11 -19.13 -35.26
C ALA A 333 3.74 -19.05 -33.87
N LEU A 334 4.08 -17.84 -33.45
CA LEU A 334 4.61 -17.54 -32.13
C LEU A 334 3.68 -16.55 -31.44
N THR A 335 3.21 -16.90 -30.26
CA THR A 335 2.47 -16.00 -29.37
C THR A 335 3.36 -15.62 -28.20
N VAL A 336 3.52 -14.33 -27.93
CA VAL A 336 4.25 -13.82 -26.78
C VAL A 336 3.28 -13.03 -25.93
N THR A 337 3.17 -13.42 -24.66
CA THR A 337 2.43 -12.67 -23.63
C THR A 337 3.45 -11.91 -22.79
N ARG A 338 3.20 -10.63 -22.56
CA ARG A 338 4.05 -9.74 -21.74
C ARG A 338 3.21 -8.92 -20.77
N PRO A 339 3.75 -8.49 -19.60
CA PRO A 339 3.08 -7.60 -18.68
C PRO A 339 2.87 -6.20 -19.26
#